data_2e999cfea2799cedf912b50563ca08f6
#
_entry.id   2e999cfea2799cedf912b50563ca08f6
#
_cell.length_a   1.000
_cell.length_b   1.000
_cell.length_c   1.000
_cell.angle_alpha   90.00
_cell.angle_beta   90.00
_cell.angle_gamma   90.00
#
_symmetry.space_group_name_H-M   'P 1'
#
loop_
_entity.id
_entity.type
_entity.pdbx_description
1 polymer ?
#
loop_
_entity_poly.entity_id
_entity_poly.type
_entity_poly.pdbx_seq_one_letter_code
_entity_poly.pdbx_strand_id
1 'polypeptide(L)'
;VTLVLLQPLFDAPDSFAALLFAGWAGGFGSAAAVGQAYAANGDATVTSLAYTSATVGMIVGVVGGIIQAKIGAQRGHAREFAGLTSIPEELRTGVLNQVEERPVIGRHTFSAASVESLAFQVGVVAMIAAAAHGVVSWITAVWPSVVGEDGPQLIIPAFAIAFLLGLIARVLFQATKTAKFLDPGSLNSVSGTATDILIVCGIAAIAPTVVVDFWQPLLLLFVIGLALALFLGIVVAPRVMTDAWFEKQLFTWGWATGAVATGVAMLRIVDPKLKSGTMEQFGVAYIPVVPVEIAAVSFVPLLLIAGLSWAVVGIWGAIAIAAILAAIWLRRTDPGVRSPAQQAVRAASR
;
A
#
# COMPACT_ATOMS: atom_id res chain seq x y z
N VAL A 1 -18.28 9.32 -3.74
CA VAL A 1 -18.08 10.49 -2.86
C VAL A 1 -17.82 11.72 -3.70
N THR A 2 -16.80 11.76 -4.54
CA THR A 2 -16.41 12.96 -5.31
C THR A 2 -17.57 13.47 -6.17
N LEU A 3 -18.10 12.67 -7.08
CA LEU A 3 -19.15 13.05 -8.02
C LEU A 3 -20.49 13.43 -7.35
N VAL A 4 -20.82 12.81 -6.20
CA VAL A 4 -22.13 12.95 -5.56
C VAL A 4 -22.13 13.96 -4.41
N LEU A 5 -20.98 14.15 -3.75
CA LEU A 5 -20.87 15.01 -2.58
C LEU A 5 -19.89 16.16 -2.79
N LEU A 6 -18.65 15.88 -3.22
CA LEU A 6 -17.62 16.92 -3.23
C LEU A 6 -17.81 17.92 -4.38
N GLN A 7 -18.18 17.45 -5.57
CA GLN A 7 -18.45 18.34 -6.70
C GLN A 7 -19.66 19.24 -6.44
N PRO A 8 -20.85 18.72 -6.03
CA PRO A 8 -22.00 19.60 -5.81
C PRO A 8 -21.86 20.56 -4.64
N LEU A 9 -21.03 20.25 -3.62
CA LEU A 9 -20.89 21.07 -2.41
C LEU A 9 -19.74 22.07 -2.49
N PHE A 10 -18.66 21.72 -3.20
CA PHE A 10 -17.40 22.47 -3.15
C PHE A 10 -16.81 22.73 -4.54
N ASP A 11 -17.48 22.33 -5.61
CA ASP A 11 -16.94 22.40 -6.98
C ASP A 11 -15.58 21.71 -7.12
N ALA A 12 -15.40 20.59 -6.36
CA ALA A 12 -14.15 19.88 -6.31
C ALA A 12 -13.84 19.18 -7.64
N PRO A 13 -12.61 19.24 -8.16
CA PRO A 13 -12.24 18.60 -9.42
C PRO A 13 -12.36 17.06 -9.34
N ASP A 14 -12.52 16.42 -10.51
CA ASP A 14 -12.63 14.96 -10.65
C ASP A 14 -11.43 14.21 -10.07
N SER A 15 -10.26 14.86 -10.04
CA SER A 15 -9.03 14.33 -9.44
C SER A 15 -9.18 13.88 -7.99
N PHE A 16 -10.14 14.47 -7.23
CA PHE A 16 -10.44 14.03 -5.87
C PHE A 16 -10.89 12.56 -5.80
N ALA A 17 -11.42 12.00 -6.88
CA ALA A 17 -11.79 10.58 -6.95
C ALA A 17 -10.57 9.65 -6.84
N ALA A 18 -9.39 10.13 -7.19
CA ALA A 18 -8.15 9.37 -7.12
C ALA A 18 -7.43 9.48 -5.76
N LEU A 19 -7.70 10.52 -4.95
CA LEU A 19 -6.85 10.88 -3.82
C LEU A 19 -6.80 9.83 -2.71
N LEU A 20 -7.94 9.21 -2.35
CA LEU A 20 -7.95 8.21 -1.28
C LEU A 20 -7.20 6.94 -1.67
N PHE A 21 -7.44 6.40 -2.88
CA PHE A 21 -6.72 5.20 -3.26
C PHE A 21 -5.23 5.47 -3.49
N ALA A 22 -4.89 6.60 -4.10
CA ALA A 22 -3.52 6.96 -4.37
C ALA A 22 -2.72 7.24 -3.09
N GLY A 23 -3.28 8.02 -2.16
CA GLY A 23 -2.56 8.42 -0.97
C GLY A 23 -2.65 7.41 0.16
N TRP A 24 -3.83 6.84 0.42
CA TRP A 24 -4.02 5.92 1.55
C TRP A 24 -3.59 4.50 1.18
N ALA A 25 -4.27 3.85 0.24
CA ALA A 25 -3.95 2.47 -0.10
C ALA A 25 -2.62 2.32 -0.86
N GLY A 26 -2.31 3.26 -1.75
CA GLY A 26 -1.10 3.22 -2.57
C GLY A 26 0.11 3.92 -1.94
N GLY A 27 -0.09 4.78 -0.94
CA GLY A 27 0.96 5.54 -0.28
C GLY A 27 1.67 6.55 -1.18
N PHE A 28 2.87 7.01 -0.77
CA PHE A 28 3.60 8.07 -1.46
C PHE A 28 3.99 7.72 -2.91
N GLY A 29 4.25 6.45 -3.21
CA GLY A 29 4.59 6.00 -4.57
C GLY A 29 3.44 6.20 -5.56
N SER A 30 2.25 5.75 -5.19
CA SER A 30 1.04 5.93 -6.02
C SER A 30 0.60 7.39 -6.06
N ALA A 31 0.74 8.13 -4.96
CA ALA A 31 0.49 9.56 -4.92
C ALA A 31 1.39 10.32 -5.91
N ALA A 32 2.69 9.98 -5.95
CA ALA A 32 3.62 10.53 -6.92
C ALA A 32 3.19 10.25 -8.37
N ALA A 33 2.82 9.01 -8.67
CA ALA A 33 2.43 8.60 -10.01
C ALA A 33 1.15 9.30 -10.49
N VAL A 34 0.13 9.35 -9.63
CA VAL A 34 -1.13 10.07 -9.91
C VAL A 34 -0.86 11.56 -10.08
N GLY A 35 -0.07 12.18 -9.18
CA GLY A 35 0.32 13.58 -9.31
C GLY A 35 1.04 13.88 -10.61
N GLN A 36 2.00 13.05 -11.02
CA GLN A 36 2.72 13.19 -12.29
C GLN A 36 1.79 13.05 -13.50
N ALA A 37 0.83 12.12 -13.47
CA ALA A 37 -0.13 11.96 -14.56
C ALA A 37 -0.97 13.22 -14.77
N TYR A 38 -1.44 13.84 -13.70
CA TYR A 38 -2.18 15.11 -13.79
C TYR A 38 -1.29 16.28 -14.18
N ALA A 39 -0.08 16.40 -13.61
CA ALA A 39 0.84 17.47 -13.93
C ALA A 39 1.24 17.48 -15.42
N ALA A 40 1.46 16.31 -16.02
CA ALA A 40 1.74 16.19 -17.45
C ALA A 40 0.54 16.57 -18.34
N ASN A 41 -0.68 16.51 -17.80
CA ASN A 41 -1.90 16.93 -18.49
C ASN A 41 -2.38 18.34 -18.05
N GLY A 42 -1.49 19.13 -17.44
CA GLY A 42 -1.70 20.55 -17.16
C GLY A 42 -2.20 20.89 -15.75
N ASP A 43 -2.43 19.91 -14.88
CA ASP A 43 -2.87 20.14 -13.48
C ASP A 43 -1.84 19.66 -12.46
N ALA A 44 -0.86 20.51 -12.17
CA ALA A 44 0.18 20.23 -11.17
C ALA A 44 -0.32 20.28 -9.71
N THR A 45 -1.51 20.86 -9.46
CA THR A 45 -2.06 20.99 -8.09
C THR A 45 -2.35 19.63 -7.46
N VAL A 46 -2.73 18.66 -8.29
CA VAL A 46 -3.05 17.28 -7.86
C VAL A 46 -1.86 16.59 -7.21
N THR A 47 -0.63 16.94 -7.57
CA THR A 47 0.58 16.40 -6.91
C THR A 47 0.58 16.73 -5.42
N SER A 48 0.32 17.99 -5.05
CA SER A 48 0.23 18.42 -3.65
C SER A 48 -0.94 17.78 -2.93
N LEU A 49 -2.10 17.67 -3.57
CA LEU A 49 -3.29 17.02 -2.99
C LEU A 49 -3.05 15.52 -2.74
N ALA A 50 -2.40 14.81 -3.67
CA ALA A 50 -2.09 13.39 -3.54
C ALA A 50 -1.07 13.13 -2.41
N TYR A 51 -0.01 13.93 -2.32
CA TYR A 51 0.94 13.83 -1.20
C TYR A 51 0.32 14.21 0.15
N THR A 52 -0.59 15.19 0.17
CA THR A 52 -1.37 15.51 1.37
C THR A 52 -2.22 14.33 1.80
N SER A 53 -2.88 13.66 0.84
CA SER A 53 -3.65 12.46 1.12
C SER A 53 -2.77 11.33 1.68
N ALA A 54 -1.57 11.11 1.12
CA ALA A 54 -0.63 10.11 1.61
C ALA A 54 -0.13 10.43 3.03
N THR A 55 0.15 11.70 3.31
CA THR A 55 0.59 12.17 4.64
C THR A 55 -0.50 11.95 5.68
N VAL A 56 -1.73 12.38 5.38
CA VAL A 56 -2.88 12.17 6.29
C VAL A 56 -3.16 10.69 6.47
N GLY A 57 -3.12 9.91 5.40
CA GLY A 57 -3.30 8.47 5.45
C GLY A 57 -2.29 7.79 6.37
N MET A 58 -1.02 8.13 6.25
CA MET A 58 0.04 7.60 7.12
C MET A 58 -0.18 7.98 8.60
N ILE A 59 -0.56 9.23 8.88
CA ILE A 59 -0.88 9.67 10.26
C ILE A 59 -2.08 8.88 10.80
N VAL A 60 -3.15 8.74 10.01
CA VAL A 60 -4.33 7.95 10.37
C VAL A 60 -3.95 6.49 10.59
N GLY A 61 -3.09 5.93 9.74
CA GLY A 61 -2.57 4.57 9.85
C GLY A 61 -1.89 4.32 11.18
N VAL A 62 -0.92 5.16 11.51
CA VAL A 62 -0.11 5.01 12.73
C VAL A 62 -0.93 5.32 13.99
N VAL A 63 -1.53 6.50 14.07
CA VAL A 63 -2.28 6.93 15.26
C VAL A 63 -3.51 6.06 15.48
N GLY A 64 -4.30 5.82 14.43
CA GLY A 64 -5.48 4.98 14.49
C GLY A 64 -5.14 3.52 14.80
N GLY A 65 -4.04 3.01 14.25
CA GLY A 65 -3.54 1.65 14.54
C GLY A 65 -3.13 1.47 16.00
N ILE A 66 -2.40 2.42 16.58
CA ILE A 66 -2.01 2.39 18.00
C ILE A 66 -3.26 2.44 18.92
N ILE A 67 -4.23 3.30 18.59
CA ILE A 67 -5.48 3.38 19.34
C ILE A 67 -6.24 2.04 19.26
N GLN A 68 -6.35 1.45 18.09
CA GLN A 68 -7.00 0.16 17.89
C GLN A 68 -6.26 -0.97 18.60
N ALA A 69 -4.92 -1.00 18.56
CA ALA A 69 -4.12 -1.98 19.30
C ALA A 69 -4.39 -1.90 20.80
N LYS A 70 -4.43 -0.68 21.37
CA LYS A 70 -4.74 -0.44 22.78
C LYS A 70 -6.15 -0.96 23.14
N ILE A 71 -7.16 -0.60 22.36
CA ILE A 71 -8.55 -1.03 22.59
C ILE A 71 -8.68 -2.55 22.44
N GLY A 72 -8.03 -3.12 21.41
CA GLY A 72 -8.03 -4.57 21.17
C GLY A 72 -7.41 -5.36 22.31
N ALA A 73 -6.29 -4.88 22.87
CA ALA A 73 -5.66 -5.47 24.04
C ALA A 73 -6.59 -5.44 25.26
N GLN A 74 -7.22 -4.28 25.54
CA GLN A 74 -8.17 -4.14 26.66
C GLN A 74 -9.40 -5.04 26.52
N ARG A 75 -9.81 -5.34 25.29
CA ARG A 75 -10.96 -6.22 25.00
C ARG A 75 -10.59 -7.69 24.82
N GLY A 76 -9.31 -8.04 24.94
CA GLY A 76 -8.83 -9.41 24.78
C GLY A 76 -8.90 -9.95 23.35
N HIS A 77 -8.90 -9.05 22.34
CA HIS A 77 -8.94 -9.44 20.93
C HIS A 77 -7.57 -9.85 20.39
N ALA A 78 -6.49 -9.32 20.95
CA ALA A 78 -5.12 -9.67 20.58
C ALA A 78 -4.69 -10.94 21.30
N ARG A 79 -4.15 -11.91 20.57
CA ARG A 79 -3.77 -13.22 21.13
C ARG A 79 -2.51 -13.18 21.99
N GLU A 80 -1.50 -12.43 21.56
CA GLU A 80 -0.18 -12.39 22.23
C GLU A 80 0.12 -11.02 22.89
N PHE A 81 -0.82 -10.09 22.88
CA PHE A 81 -0.59 -8.72 23.35
C PHE A 81 -1.36 -8.43 24.64
N ALA A 82 -0.67 -8.36 25.76
CA ALA A 82 -1.25 -8.08 27.07
C ALA A 82 -1.45 -6.59 27.38
N GLY A 83 -1.13 -5.69 26.44
CA GLY A 83 -1.26 -4.24 26.58
C GLY A 83 0.03 -3.47 26.26
N LEU A 84 -0.07 -2.15 26.13
CA LEU A 84 1.08 -1.28 25.78
C LEU A 84 2.22 -1.34 26.80
N THR A 85 1.92 -1.69 28.06
CA THR A 85 2.90 -1.86 29.15
C THR A 85 3.75 -3.13 29.00
N SER A 86 3.28 -4.11 28.23
CA SER A 86 4.01 -5.35 27.95
C SER A 86 4.91 -5.27 26.72
N ILE A 87 4.87 -4.14 25.99
CA ILE A 87 5.76 -3.92 24.85
C ILE A 87 7.20 -3.76 25.37
N PRO A 88 8.17 -4.53 24.84
CA PRO A 88 9.56 -4.32 25.17
C PRO A 88 9.98 -2.86 24.97
N GLU A 89 10.84 -2.36 25.83
CA GLU A 89 11.28 -0.96 25.79
C GLU A 89 11.83 -0.57 24.42
N GLU A 90 12.52 -1.48 23.77
CA GLU A 90 13.07 -1.32 22.43
C GLU A 90 12.02 -1.07 21.34
N LEU A 91 10.90 -1.77 21.40
CA LEU A 91 9.77 -1.51 20.48
C LEU A 91 9.04 -0.21 20.82
N ARG A 92 9.07 0.22 22.09
CA ARG A 92 8.44 1.45 22.54
C ARG A 92 9.27 2.67 22.20
N THR A 93 10.59 2.58 22.33
CA THR A 93 11.54 3.68 22.07
C THR A 93 12.05 3.68 20.63
N GLY A 94 11.94 2.54 19.93
CA GLY A 94 12.53 2.35 18.60
C GLY A 94 14.05 2.16 18.63
N VAL A 95 14.67 2.06 19.84
CA VAL A 95 16.11 1.95 20.00
C VAL A 95 16.46 0.56 20.51
N LEU A 96 17.30 -0.18 19.77
CA LEU A 96 17.86 -1.46 20.19
C LEU A 96 19.08 -1.22 21.07
N ASN A 97 18.91 -1.41 22.39
CA ASN A 97 19.95 -1.15 23.37
C ASN A 97 21.02 -2.23 23.39
N GLN A 98 20.64 -3.51 23.21
CA GLN A 98 21.58 -4.64 23.24
C GLN A 98 22.18 -4.87 21.85
N VAL A 99 23.52 -4.88 21.76
CA VAL A 99 24.25 -5.00 20.49
C VAL A 99 24.00 -6.37 19.84
N GLU A 100 23.88 -7.42 20.68
CA GLU A 100 23.65 -8.81 20.26
C GLU A 100 22.28 -9.00 19.60
N GLU A 101 21.30 -8.17 19.93
CA GLU A 101 19.95 -8.24 19.39
C GLU A 101 19.75 -7.39 18.13
N ARG A 102 20.78 -6.61 17.74
CA ARG A 102 20.70 -5.77 16.53
C ARG A 102 20.66 -6.63 15.27
N PRO A 103 19.59 -6.52 14.45
CA PRO A 103 19.53 -7.27 13.20
C PRO A 103 20.65 -6.83 12.25
N VAL A 104 21.19 -7.78 11.51
CA VAL A 104 22.21 -7.50 10.49
C VAL A 104 21.52 -6.83 9.29
N ILE A 105 22.04 -5.67 8.88
CA ILE A 105 21.53 -4.89 7.74
C ILE A 105 21.72 -5.65 6.42
N GLY A 106 22.80 -6.43 6.31
CA GLY A 106 23.12 -7.23 5.13
C GLY A 106 24.42 -8.02 5.33
N ARG A 107 24.70 -8.92 4.41
CA ARG A 107 25.91 -9.75 4.40
C ARG A 107 26.70 -9.53 3.13
N HIS A 108 28.03 -9.60 3.24
CA HIS A 108 28.89 -9.56 2.08
C HIS A 108 28.69 -10.80 1.20
N THR A 109 28.36 -10.59 -0.05
CA THR A 109 28.24 -11.65 -1.08
C THR A 109 29.52 -11.79 -1.91
N PHE A 110 30.41 -10.78 -1.84
CA PHE A 110 31.70 -10.75 -2.51
C PHE A 110 32.81 -10.50 -1.48
N SER A 111 34.02 -10.90 -1.85
CA SER A 111 35.21 -10.53 -1.08
C SER A 111 35.45 -9.02 -1.17
N ALA A 112 35.78 -8.38 -0.05
CA ALA A 112 36.11 -6.96 0.00
C ALA A 112 37.26 -6.55 -0.93
N ALA A 113 38.12 -7.51 -1.33
CA ALA A 113 39.18 -7.29 -2.30
C ALA A 113 38.73 -7.26 -3.76
N SER A 114 37.48 -7.63 -4.04
CA SER A 114 36.92 -7.74 -5.38
C SER A 114 35.92 -6.60 -5.68
N VAL A 115 34.74 -6.65 -5.10
CA VAL A 115 33.65 -5.70 -5.31
C VAL A 115 32.99 -5.42 -3.96
N GLU A 116 32.64 -4.16 -3.72
CA GLU A 116 31.86 -3.81 -2.55
C GLU A 116 30.43 -4.37 -2.68
N SER A 117 30.01 -5.21 -1.73
CA SER A 117 28.76 -5.97 -1.82
C SER A 117 27.52 -5.07 -1.86
N LEU A 118 27.50 -4.00 -1.07
CA LEU A 118 26.37 -3.05 -1.07
C LEU A 118 26.27 -2.32 -2.41
N ALA A 119 27.39 -1.88 -2.98
CA ALA A 119 27.43 -1.22 -4.28
C ALA A 119 26.90 -2.13 -5.39
N PHE A 120 27.17 -3.43 -5.33
CA PHE A 120 26.60 -4.40 -6.26
C PHE A 120 25.07 -4.49 -6.12
N GLN A 121 24.53 -4.58 -4.90
CA GLN A 121 23.07 -4.62 -4.66
C GLN A 121 22.38 -3.34 -5.17
N VAL A 122 22.94 -2.17 -4.85
CA VAL A 122 22.46 -0.88 -5.35
C VAL A 122 22.54 -0.83 -6.87
N GLY A 123 23.61 -1.32 -7.47
CA GLY A 123 23.80 -1.41 -8.92
C GLY A 123 22.73 -2.25 -9.62
N VAL A 124 22.37 -3.41 -9.03
CA VAL A 124 21.27 -4.25 -9.55
C VAL A 124 19.94 -3.51 -9.50
N VAL A 125 19.61 -2.85 -8.39
CA VAL A 125 18.38 -2.05 -8.26
C VAL A 125 18.38 -0.90 -9.26
N ALA A 126 19.48 -0.16 -9.38
CA ALA A 126 19.62 0.95 -10.31
C ALA A 126 19.49 0.50 -11.77
N MET A 127 20.04 -0.66 -12.13
CA MET A 127 19.91 -1.23 -13.48
C MET A 127 18.46 -1.56 -13.82
N ILE A 128 17.71 -2.16 -12.87
CA ILE A 128 16.29 -2.46 -13.04
C ILE A 128 15.49 -1.16 -13.18
N ALA A 129 15.78 -0.15 -12.36
CA ALA A 129 15.13 1.15 -12.43
C ALA A 129 15.43 1.88 -13.76
N ALA A 130 16.67 1.85 -14.22
CA ALA A 130 17.05 2.41 -15.51
C ALA A 130 16.38 1.70 -16.69
N ALA A 131 16.32 0.36 -16.64
CA ALA A 131 15.60 -0.44 -17.65
C ALA A 131 14.10 -0.11 -17.65
N ALA A 132 13.49 0.04 -16.49
CA ALA A 132 12.08 0.43 -16.36
C ALA A 132 11.84 1.82 -16.95
N HIS A 133 12.71 2.78 -16.65
CA HIS A 133 12.65 4.12 -17.25
C HIS A 133 12.79 4.08 -18.78
N GLY A 134 13.70 3.27 -19.30
CA GLY A 134 13.87 3.08 -20.75
C GLY A 134 12.62 2.50 -21.41
N VAL A 135 11.98 1.49 -20.80
CA VAL A 135 10.72 0.91 -21.28
C VAL A 135 9.59 1.94 -21.26
N VAL A 136 9.43 2.69 -20.17
CA VAL A 136 8.42 3.75 -20.08
C VAL A 136 8.65 4.82 -21.13
N SER A 137 9.88 5.29 -21.29
CA SER A 137 10.23 6.31 -22.29
C SER A 137 9.95 5.83 -23.72
N TRP A 138 10.24 4.56 -24.01
CA TRP A 138 9.93 3.95 -25.31
C TRP A 138 8.41 3.88 -25.56
N ILE A 139 7.63 3.40 -24.57
CA ILE A 139 6.16 3.34 -24.70
C ILE A 139 5.59 4.73 -24.89
N THR A 140 6.02 5.72 -24.11
CA THR A 140 5.56 7.11 -24.22
C THR A 140 5.88 7.73 -25.57
N ALA A 141 7.05 7.41 -26.15
CA ALA A 141 7.44 7.88 -27.48
C ALA A 141 6.60 7.26 -28.61
N VAL A 142 6.15 6.00 -28.45
CA VAL A 142 5.33 5.30 -29.45
C VAL A 142 3.85 5.62 -29.29
N TRP A 143 3.41 6.04 -28.11
CA TRP A 143 1.99 6.25 -27.79
C TRP A 143 1.24 7.23 -28.74
N PRO A 144 1.81 8.39 -29.13
CA PRO A 144 1.14 9.30 -30.05
C PRO A 144 0.86 8.69 -31.42
N SER A 145 1.67 7.72 -31.88
CA SER A 145 1.42 7.02 -33.15
C SER A 145 0.20 6.08 -33.08
N VAL A 146 -0.26 5.72 -31.87
CA VAL A 146 -1.41 4.83 -31.63
C VAL A 146 -2.70 5.62 -31.44
N VAL A 147 -2.65 6.73 -30.69
CA VAL A 147 -3.86 7.50 -30.31
C VAL A 147 -4.00 8.84 -31.07
N GLY A 148 -3.00 9.25 -31.84
CA GLY A 148 -2.92 10.56 -32.47
C GLY A 148 -2.17 11.59 -31.61
N GLU A 149 -1.65 12.63 -32.23
CA GLU A 149 -0.84 13.66 -31.56
C GLU A 149 -1.63 14.50 -30.54
N ASP A 150 -2.94 14.64 -30.75
CA ASP A 150 -3.86 15.38 -29.86
C ASP A 150 -4.46 14.47 -28.75
N GLY A 151 -4.07 13.21 -28.69
CA GLY A 151 -4.56 12.26 -27.69
C GLY A 151 -4.01 12.51 -26.28
N PRO A 152 -4.67 11.98 -25.22
CA PRO A 152 -4.21 12.12 -23.85
C PRO A 152 -2.82 11.49 -23.67
N GLN A 153 -1.93 12.18 -22.93
CA GLN A 153 -0.59 11.67 -22.67
C GLN A 153 -0.68 10.44 -21.73
N LEU A 154 -0.13 9.32 -22.19
CA LEU A 154 -0.04 8.12 -21.38
C LEU A 154 1.13 8.25 -20.40
N ILE A 155 0.83 8.22 -19.11
CA ILE A 155 1.85 8.17 -18.05
C ILE A 155 1.78 6.83 -17.35
N ILE A 156 2.78 6.01 -17.62
CA ILE A 156 2.97 4.72 -16.94
C ILE A 156 3.91 4.96 -15.76
N PRO A 157 3.50 4.62 -14.53
CA PRO A 157 4.38 4.72 -13.38
C PRO A 157 5.60 3.83 -13.55
N ALA A 158 6.80 4.41 -13.53
CA ALA A 158 8.04 3.67 -13.71
C ALA A 158 8.21 2.55 -12.66
N PHE A 159 7.69 2.72 -11.44
CA PHE A 159 7.73 1.68 -10.41
C PHE A 159 6.95 0.43 -10.79
N ALA A 160 5.85 0.54 -11.54
CA ALA A 160 5.06 -0.61 -11.99
C ALA A 160 5.87 -1.48 -12.97
N ILE A 161 6.54 -0.84 -13.92
CA ILE A 161 7.45 -1.52 -14.86
C ILE A 161 8.67 -2.08 -14.11
N ALA A 162 9.25 -1.32 -13.16
CA ALA A 162 10.36 -1.78 -12.34
C ALA A 162 9.99 -3.01 -11.50
N PHE A 163 8.78 -3.07 -10.96
CA PHE A 163 8.26 -4.24 -10.25
C PHE A 163 8.22 -5.48 -11.16
N LEU A 164 7.64 -5.35 -12.36
CA LEU A 164 7.57 -6.45 -13.33
C LEU A 164 8.97 -6.90 -13.77
N LEU A 165 9.87 -5.97 -14.08
CA LEU A 165 11.26 -6.28 -14.41
C LEU A 165 11.99 -6.92 -13.23
N GLY A 166 11.70 -6.51 -12.00
CA GLY A 166 12.23 -7.12 -10.78
C GLY A 166 11.79 -8.58 -10.61
N LEU A 167 10.53 -8.90 -10.91
CA LEU A 167 10.05 -10.28 -10.93
C LEU A 167 10.76 -11.11 -11.99
N ILE A 168 10.90 -10.58 -13.21
CA ILE A 168 11.64 -11.23 -14.29
C ILE A 168 13.10 -11.45 -13.87
N ALA A 169 13.76 -10.43 -13.35
CA ALA A 169 15.12 -10.51 -12.85
C ALA A 169 15.27 -11.59 -11.77
N ARG A 170 14.33 -11.67 -10.82
CA ARG A 170 14.33 -12.73 -9.80
C ARG A 170 14.31 -14.13 -10.43
N VAL A 171 13.43 -14.36 -11.42
CA VAL A 171 13.36 -15.65 -12.14
C VAL A 171 14.66 -15.93 -12.87
N LEU A 172 15.25 -14.94 -13.55
CA LEU A 172 16.52 -15.07 -14.26
C LEU A 172 17.67 -15.38 -13.30
N PHE A 173 17.79 -14.67 -12.17
CA PHE A 173 18.81 -14.95 -11.17
C PHE A 173 18.69 -16.36 -10.58
N GLN A 174 17.47 -16.86 -10.38
CA GLN A 174 17.22 -18.22 -9.93
C GLN A 174 17.59 -19.25 -11.01
N ALA A 175 17.15 -19.06 -12.25
CA ALA A 175 17.41 -19.96 -13.37
C ALA A 175 18.90 -20.07 -13.71
N THR A 176 19.62 -18.95 -13.64
CA THR A 176 21.09 -18.90 -13.89
C THR A 176 21.92 -19.28 -12.67
N LYS A 177 21.29 -19.60 -11.52
CA LYS A 177 21.95 -19.88 -10.25
C LYS A 177 22.86 -18.75 -9.73
N THR A 178 22.60 -17.51 -10.18
CA THR A 178 23.31 -16.30 -9.77
C THR A 178 22.64 -15.59 -8.61
N ALA A 179 21.49 -16.09 -8.12
CA ALA A 179 20.80 -15.57 -6.92
C ALA A 179 21.69 -15.55 -5.67
N LYS A 180 22.75 -16.37 -5.61
CA LYS A 180 23.75 -16.37 -4.54
C LYS A 180 24.53 -15.06 -4.40
N PHE A 181 24.53 -14.21 -5.42
CA PHE A 181 25.17 -12.90 -5.39
C PHE A 181 24.25 -11.79 -4.81
N LEU A 182 22.97 -12.10 -4.61
CA LEU A 182 22.00 -11.17 -4.04
C LEU A 182 21.88 -11.43 -2.53
N ASP A 183 21.93 -10.36 -1.75
CA ASP A 183 21.67 -10.41 -0.31
C ASP A 183 20.31 -9.77 0.01
N PRO A 184 19.33 -10.56 0.50
CA PRO A 184 18.02 -10.05 0.83
C PRO A 184 18.03 -8.95 1.91
N GLY A 185 18.96 -9.04 2.87
CA GLY A 185 19.08 -8.04 3.93
C GLY A 185 19.46 -6.67 3.37
N SER A 186 20.50 -6.63 2.55
CA SER A 186 20.96 -5.41 1.89
C SER A 186 19.89 -4.84 0.96
N LEU A 187 19.21 -5.68 0.17
CA LEU A 187 18.13 -5.23 -0.72
C LEU A 187 16.94 -4.64 0.05
N ASN A 188 16.55 -5.26 1.17
CA ASN A 188 15.50 -4.72 2.04
C ASN A 188 15.91 -3.37 2.65
N SER A 189 17.18 -3.22 3.04
CA SER A 189 17.68 -1.95 3.59
C SER A 189 17.72 -0.83 2.56
N VAL A 190 18.11 -1.14 1.32
CA VAL A 190 18.07 -0.20 0.18
C VAL A 190 16.61 0.20 -0.10
N SER A 191 15.69 -0.75 -0.12
CA SER A 191 14.26 -0.49 -0.32
C SER A 191 13.67 0.39 0.79
N GLY A 192 13.98 0.09 2.06
CA GLY A 192 13.54 0.90 3.20
C GLY A 192 14.05 2.33 3.11
N THR A 193 15.35 2.51 2.87
CA THR A 193 15.96 3.85 2.71
C THR A 193 15.32 4.64 1.56
N ALA A 194 15.11 4.00 0.41
CA ALA A 194 14.46 4.65 -0.73
C ALA A 194 13.02 5.07 -0.40
N THR A 195 12.29 4.26 0.36
CA THR A 195 10.93 4.57 0.82
C THR A 195 10.93 5.77 1.76
N ASP A 196 11.84 5.81 2.74
CA ASP A 196 11.92 6.93 3.68
C ASP A 196 12.27 8.24 2.97
N ILE A 197 13.21 8.20 2.01
CA ILE A 197 13.54 9.38 1.18
C ILE A 197 12.31 9.82 0.37
N LEU A 198 11.56 8.89 -0.23
CA LEU A 198 10.35 9.20 -0.98
C LEU A 198 9.30 9.90 -0.10
N ILE A 199 9.11 9.42 1.13
CA ILE A 199 8.19 10.02 2.10
C ILE A 199 8.60 11.46 2.42
N VAL A 200 9.87 11.67 2.77
CA VAL A 200 10.40 13.00 3.10
C VAL A 200 10.26 13.96 1.92
N CYS A 201 10.67 13.52 0.73
CA CYS A 201 10.56 14.34 -0.48
C CYS A 201 9.09 14.63 -0.84
N GLY A 202 8.21 13.64 -0.68
CA GLY A 202 6.77 13.79 -0.93
C GLY A 202 6.12 14.82 0.02
N ILE A 203 6.44 14.77 1.31
CA ILE A 203 5.95 15.76 2.29
C ILE A 203 6.52 17.15 1.98
N ALA A 204 7.82 17.24 1.66
CA ALA A 204 8.47 18.51 1.32
C ALA A 204 7.93 19.15 0.02
N ALA A 205 7.39 18.33 -0.90
CA ALA A 205 6.80 18.81 -2.14
C ALA A 205 5.36 19.32 -2.01
N ILE A 206 4.72 19.20 -0.84
CA ILE A 206 3.37 19.72 -0.61
C ILE A 206 3.40 21.26 -0.63
N ALA A 207 2.62 21.87 -1.52
CA ALA A 207 2.38 23.31 -1.54
C ALA A 207 1.27 23.66 -0.54
N PRO A 208 1.57 24.38 0.57
CA PRO A 208 0.57 24.69 1.61
C PRO A 208 -0.62 25.51 1.08
N THR A 209 -0.40 26.37 0.09
CA THR A 209 -1.45 27.16 -0.54
C THR A 209 -2.53 26.28 -1.18
N VAL A 210 -2.14 25.25 -1.92
CA VAL A 210 -3.08 24.30 -2.52
C VAL A 210 -3.91 23.58 -1.45
N VAL A 211 -3.29 23.20 -0.32
CA VAL A 211 -4.01 22.53 0.76
C VAL A 211 -5.02 23.47 1.42
N VAL A 212 -4.65 24.77 1.58
CA VAL A 212 -5.56 25.77 2.13
C VAL A 212 -6.73 26.06 1.19
N ASP A 213 -6.51 26.09 -0.12
CA ASP A 213 -7.57 26.32 -1.09
C ASP A 213 -8.60 25.16 -1.12
N PHE A 214 -8.15 23.93 -0.90
CA PHE A 214 -9.00 22.73 -0.94
C PHE A 214 -9.25 22.07 0.42
N TRP A 215 -9.07 22.78 1.54
CA TRP A 215 -9.15 22.16 2.88
C TRP A 215 -10.52 21.54 3.19
N GLN A 216 -11.62 22.19 2.76
CA GLN A 216 -12.98 21.71 3.03
C GLN A 216 -13.28 20.37 2.34
N PRO A 217 -13.12 20.23 0.99
CA PRO A 217 -13.34 18.96 0.33
C PRO A 217 -12.34 17.88 0.76
N LEU A 218 -11.08 18.24 1.09
CA LEU A 218 -10.11 17.30 1.64
C LEU A 218 -10.55 16.74 3.00
N LEU A 219 -10.98 17.63 3.91
CA LEU A 219 -11.45 17.21 5.23
C LEU A 219 -12.63 16.24 5.13
N LEU A 220 -13.64 16.59 4.30
CA LEU A 220 -14.80 15.71 4.12
C LEU A 220 -14.40 14.37 3.51
N LEU A 221 -13.52 14.39 2.51
CA LEU A 221 -12.99 13.17 1.88
C LEU A 221 -12.29 12.27 2.91
N PHE A 222 -11.43 12.83 3.75
CA PHE A 222 -10.68 12.07 4.75
C PHE A 222 -11.57 11.56 5.88
N VAL A 223 -12.59 12.33 6.30
CA VAL A 223 -13.57 11.86 7.29
C VAL A 223 -14.37 10.67 6.75
N ILE A 224 -14.80 10.72 5.49
CA ILE A 224 -15.51 9.60 4.86
C ILE A 224 -14.57 8.40 4.68
N GLY A 225 -13.31 8.63 4.26
CA GLY A 225 -12.30 7.59 4.17
C GLY A 225 -12.04 6.90 5.50
N LEU A 226 -11.88 7.69 6.58
CA LEU A 226 -11.72 7.19 7.94
C LEU A 226 -12.95 6.39 8.40
N ALA A 227 -14.15 6.90 8.18
CA ALA A 227 -15.38 6.22 8.55
C ALA A 227 -15.51 4.87 7.81
N LEU A 228 -15.17 4.82 6.51
CA LEU A 228 -15.16 3.59 5.73
C LEU A 228 -14.11 2.61 6.25
N ALA A 229 -12.89 3.05 6.51
CA ALA A 229 -11.83 2.20 7.04
C ALA A 229 -12.18 1.63 8.42
N LEU A 230 -12.76 2.44 9.31
CA LEU A 230 -13.26 1.99 10.60
C LEU A 230 -14.42 0.99 10.46
N PHE A 231 -15.35 1.26 9.56
CA PHE A 231 -16.46 0.33 9.29
C PHE A 231 -15.94 -1.02 8.79
N LEU A 232 -15.02 -1.03 7.84
CA LEU A 232 -14.40 -2.26 7.33
C LEU A 232 -13.61 -2.99 8.43
N GLY A 233 -12.83 -2.27 9.25
CA GLY A 233 -12.01 -2.84 10.30
C GLY A 233 -12.82 -3.37 11.49
N ILE A 234 -13.80 -2.60 11.98
CA ILE A 234 -14.54 -2.94 13.21
C ILE A 234 -15.76 -3.83 12.93
N VAL A 235 -16.44 -3.61 11.80
CA VAL A 235 -17.71 -4.29 11.50
C VAL A 235 -17.51 -5.48 10.57
N VAL A 236 -16.73 -5.30 9.49
CA VAL A 236 -16.58 -6.32 8.44
C VAL A 236 -15.50 -7.33 8.81
N ALA A 237 -14.32 -6.89 9.23
CA ALA A 237 -13.17 -7.77 9.48
C ALA A 237 -13.48 -8.90 10.48
N PRO A 238 -14.13 -8.69 11.66
CA PRO A 238 -14.46 -9.77 12.56
C PRO A 238 -15.41 -10.81 12.00
N ARG A 239 -16.17 -10.41 10.96
CA ARG A 239 -17.14 -11.30 10.29
C ARG A 239 -16.53 -12.06 9.13
N VAL A 240 -15.47 -11.52 8.52
CA VAL A 240 -14.84 -12.07 7.31
C VAL A 240 -13.58 -12.85 7.65
N MET A 241 -12.74 -12.31 8.51
CA MET A 241 -11.48 -12.93 8.91
C MET A 241 -11.73 -13.96 10.02
N THR A 242 -11.21 -15.17 9.86
CA THR A 242 -11.46 -16.27 10.80
C THR A 242 -10.42 -16.32 11.91
N ASP A 243 -9.21 -16.78 11.59
CA ASP A 243 -8.13 -16.88 12.58
C ASP A 243 -7.38 -15.57 12.73
N ALA A 244 -6.97 -15.22 13.96
CA ALA A 244 -6.22 -14.02 14.27
C ALA A 244 -6.81 -12.77 13.56
N TRP A 245 -8.14 -12.64 13.60
CA TRP A 245 -8.85 -11.59 12.86
C TRP A 245 -8.38 -10.19 13.22
N PHE A 246 -8.01 -9.98 14.48
CA PHE A 246 -7.59 -8.67 14.96
C PHE A 246 -6.20 -8.30 14.45
N GLU A 247 -5.26 -9.24 14.47
CA GLU A 247 -3.92 -9.09 13.92
C GLU A 247 -3.98 -8.80 12.41
N LYS A 248 -4.80 -9.57 11.67
CA LYS A 248 -5.04 -9.35 10.23
C LYS A 248 -5.70 -8.00 9.94
N GLN A 249 -6.68 -7.62 10.76
CA GLN A 249 -7.37 -6.35 10.64
C GLN A 249 -6.42 -5.19 10.89
N LEU A 250 -5.58 -5.28 11.92
CA LEU A 250 -4.64 -4.20 12.25
C LEU A 250 -3.54 -4.05 11.19
N PHE A 251 -3.08 -5.17 10.62
CA PHE A 251 -2.21 -5.15 9.44
C PHE A 251 -2.91 -4.48 8.24
N THR A 252 -4.13 -4.90 7.94
CA THR A 252 -4.92 -4.36 6.81
C THR A 252 -5.22 -2.87 6.99
N TRP A 253 -5.49 -2.43 8.22
CA TRP A 253 -5.64 -1.02 8.56
C TRP A 253 -4.40 -0.21 8.16
N GLY A 254 -3.22 -0.61 8.63
CA GLY A 254 -1.98 0.09 8.32
C GLY A 254 -1.64 0.07 6.82
N TRP A 255 -1.89 -1.06 6.14
CA TRP A 255 -1.70 -1.17 4.70
C TRP A 255 -2.68 -0.28 3.93
N ALA A 256 -3.98 -0.33 4.24
CA ALA A 256 -5.01 0.41 3.51
C ALA A 256 -5.00 1.93 3.77
N THR A 257 -4.30 2.41 4.81
CA THR A 257 -4.20 3.84 5.13
C THR A 257 -2.80 4.42 4.91
N GLY A 258 -1.81 3.59 4.60
CA GLY A 258 -0.43 4.06 4.44
C GLY A 258 0.34 3.25 3.42
N ALA A 259 0.85 2.10 3.84
CA ALA A 259 1.62 1.19 2.98
C ALA A 259 1.75 -0.19 3.66
N VAL A 260 2.27 -1.18 2.92
CA VAL A 260 2.60 -2.49 3.49
C VAL A 260 3.51 -2.37 4.72
N ALA A 261 4.49 -1.48 4.67
CA ALA A 261 5.41 -1.24 5.79
C ALA A 261 4.67 -0.75 7.05
N THR A 262 3.70 0.15 6.91
CA THR A 262 2.84 0.60 8.02
C THR A 262 2.00 -0.56 8.55
N GLY A 263 1.47 -1.41 7.67
CA GLY A 263 0.75 -2.63 8.06
C GLY A 263 1.61 -3.58 8.89
N VAL A 264 2.85 -3.82 8.46
CA VAL A 264 3.82 -4.65 9.20
C VAL A 264 4.15 -4.02 10.56
N ALA A 265 4.35 -2.71 10.62
CA ALA A 265 4.63 -2.01 11.87
C ALA A 265 3.46 -2.15 12.86
N MET A 266 2.22 -1.98 12.40
CA MET A 266 1.03 -2.16 13.23
C MET A 266 0.86 -3.62 13.68
N LEU A 267 1.12 -4.58 12.80
CA LEU A 267 1.08 -6.00 13.15
C LEU A 267 2.06 -6.34 14.25
N ARG A 268 3.29 -5.82 14.19
CA ARG A 268 4.33 -6.08 15.19
C ARG A 268 3.99 -5.56 16.59
N ILE A 269 3.07 -4.61 16.71
CA ILE A 269 2.57 -4.15 18.02
C ILE A 269 1.81 -5.28 18.72
N VAL A 270 0.99 -6.04 17.98
CA VAL A 270 0.10 -7.07 18.54
C VAL A 270 0.61 -8.49 18.33
N ASP A 271 1.52 -8.69 17.38
CA ASP A 271 2.20 -9.96 17.08
C ASP A 271 3.69 -9.70 16.78
N PRO A 272 4.51 -9.41 17.82
CA PRO A 272 5.93 -9.08 17.64
C PRO A 272 6.75 -10.17 16.93
N LYS A 273 6.34 -11.43 17.10
CA LYS A 273 7.03 -12.62 16.56
C LYS A 273 6.43 -13.10 15.22
N LEU A 274 5.43 -12.38 14.69
CA LEU A 274 4.73 -12.70 13.43
C LEU A 274 4.19 -14.14 13.36
N LYS A 275 3.69 -14.66 14.49
CA LYS A 275 3.20 -16.04 14.61
C LYS A 275 1.74 -16.21 14.17
N SER A 276 1.01 -15.12 13.94
CA SER A 276 -0.40 -15.15 13.53
C SER A 276 -0.64 -15.71 12.13
N GLY A 277 0.41 -15.92 11.33
CA GLY A 277 0.32 -16.33 9.92
C GLY A 277 -0.23 -15.21 9.02
N THR A 278 -0.36 -13.99 9.53
CA THR A 278 -0.89 -12.84 8.78
C THR A 278 -0.03 -12.50 7.57
N MET A 279 1.31 -12.52 7.72
CA MET A 279 2.22 -12.17 6.62
C MET A 279 2.20 -13.18 5.49
N GLU A 280 2.15 -14.48 5.80
CA GLU A 280 2.07 -15.56 4.81
C GLU A 280 0.74 -15.48 4.03
N GLN A 281 -0.35 -15.28 4.75
CA GLN A 281 -1.67 -15.16 4.13
C GLN A 281 -1.80 -13.89 3.29
N PHE A 282 -1.24 -12.77 3.75
CA PHE A 282 -1.18 -11.55 2.97
C PHE A 282 -0.37 -11.76 1.69
N GLY A 283 0.81 -12.39 1.77
CA GLY A 283 1.65 -12.66 0.61
C GLY A 283 0.90 -13.40 -0.50
N VAL A 284 0.08 -14.39 -0.14
CA VAL A 284 -0.75 -15.15 -1.10
C VAL A 284 -1.94 -14.32 -1.60
N ALA A 285 -2.64 -13.64 -0.70
CA ALA A 285 -3.81 -12.83 -1.03
C ALA A 285 -3.48 -11.60 -1.89
N TYR A 286 -2.27 -11.08 -1.77
CA TYR A 286 -1.82 -9.90 -2.51
C TYR A 286 -1.46 -10.18 -3.97
N ILE A 287 -1.13 -11.42 -4.33
CA ILE A 287 -0.78 -11.80 -5.71
C ILE A 287 -1.81 -11.31 -6.75
N PRO A 288 -3.12 -11.60 -6.62
CA PRO A 288 -4.12 -11.10 -7.56
C PRO A 288 -4.42 -9.60 -7.41
N VAL A 289 -4.08 -8.98 -6.29
CA VAL A 289 -4.34 -7.54 -6.03
C VAL A 289 -3.32 -6.67 -6.76
N VAL A 290 -2.05 -7.09 -6.85
CA VAL A 290 -0.97 -6.31 -7.47
C VAL A 290 -1.28 -5.85 -8.90
N PRO A 291 -1.72 -6.72 -9.83
CA PRO A 291 -2.07 -6.29 -11.18
C PRO A 291 -3.21 -5.25 -11.21
N VAL A 292 -4.19 -5.40 -10.31
CA VAL A 292 -5.33 -4.48 -10.19
C VAL A 292 -4.86 -3.12 -9.67
N GLU A 293 -3.98 -3.10 -8.69
CA GLU A 293 -3.39 -1.88 -8.13
C GLU A 293 -2.55 -1.14 -9.16
N ILE A 294 -1.69 -1.85 -9.90
CA ILE A 294 -0.91 -1.28 -11.00
C ILE A 294 -1.83 -0.68 -12.07
N ALA A 295 -2.86 -1.41 -12.48
CA ALA A 295 -3.84 -0.94 -13.44
C ALA A 295 -4.58 0.30 -12.92
N ALA A 296 -4.96 0.32 -11.64
CA ALA A 296 -5.61 1.47 -11.01
C ALA A 296 -4.75 2.73 -11.09
N VAL A 297 -3.51 2.63 -10.61
CA VAL A 297 -2.59 3.79 -10.59
C VAL A 297 -2.28 4.30 -11.99
N SER A 298 -2.22 3.40 -13.00
CA SER A 298 -1.92 3.77 -14.38
C SER A 298 -3.12 4.33 -15.14
N PHE A 299 -4.28 3.73 -15.01
CA PHE A 299 -5.43 4.03 -15.88
C PHE A 299 -6.50 4.91 -15.24
N VAL A 300 -6.67 4.89 -13.91
CA VAL A 300 -7.70 5.73 -13.27
C VAL A 300 -7.44 7.21 -13.51
N PRO A 301 -6.22 7.76 -13.36
CA PRO A 301 -5.97 9.17 -13.69
C PRO A 301 -6.34 9.52 -15.12
N LEU A 302 -5.98 8.67 -16.08
CA LEU A 302 -6.27 8.89 -17.50
C LEU A 302 -7.77 8.92 -17.79
N LEU A 303 -8.52 7.98 -17.20
CA LEU A 303 -9.98 7.93 -17.35
C LEU A 303 -10.65 9.17 -16.74
N LEU A 304 -10.16 9.65 -15.60
CA LEU A 304 -10.67 10.85 -14.95
C LEU A 304 -10.35 12.12 -15.78
N ILE A 305 -9.11 12.24 -16.30
CA ILE A 305 -8.70 13.33 -17.18
C ILE A 305 -9.52 13.33 -18.48
N ALA A 306 -9.87 12.16 -19.01
CA ALA A 306 -10.73 12.01 -20.17
C ALA A 306 -12.23 12.29 -19.88
N GLY A 307 -12.60 12.69 -18.65
CA GLY A 307 -13.99 12.94 -18.25
C GLY A 307 -14.84 11.69 -18.05
N LEU A 308 -14.22 10.51 -17.99
CA LEU A 308 -14.91 9.21 -17.83
C LEU A 308 -15.09 8.81 -16.35
N SER A 309 -15.36 9.77 -15.48
CA SER A 309 -15.47 9.57 -14.03
C SER A 309 -16.53 8.54 -13.64
N TRP A 310 -17.66 8.48 -14.34
CA TRP A 310 -18.69 7.46 -14.11
C TRP A 310 -18.26 6.05 -14.56
N ALA A 311 -17.40 5.94 -15.59
CA ALA A 311 -16.83 4.66 -15.97
C ALA A 311 -15.89 4.12 -14.87
N VAL A 312 -15.10 4.99 -14.25
CA VAL A 312 -14.28 4.63 -13.09
C VAL A 312 -15.15 4.10 -11.94
N VAL A 313 -16.25 4.79 -11.61
CA VAL A 313 -17.19 4.33 -10.57
C VAL A 313 -17.79 2.97 -10.93
N GLY A 314 -18.20 2.77 -12.19
CA GLY A 314 -18.75 1.51 -12.67
C GLY A 314 -17.77 0.34 -12.59
N ILE A 315 -16.53 0.54 -13.04
CA ILE A 315 -15.47 -0.49 -13.00
C ILE A 315 -15.17 -0.89 -11.56
N TRP A 316 -14.90 0.09 -10.68
CA TRP A 316 -14.58 -0.20 -9.28
C TRP A 316 -15.76 -0.75 -8.51
N GLY A 317 -16.98 -0.30 -8.81
CA GLY A 317 -18.21 -0.86 -8.27
C GLY A 317 -18.38 -2.33 -8.66
N ALA A 318 -18.14 -2.67 -9.92
CA ALA A 318 -18.20 -4.05 -10.39
C ALA A 318 -17.15 -4.94 -9.73
N ILE A 319 -15.90 -4.45 -9.58
CA ILE A 319 -14.84 -5.17 -8.88
C ILE A 319 -15.22 -5.40 -7.41
N ALA A 320 -15.74 -4.38 -6.72
CA ALA A 320 -16.17 -4.50 -5.33
C ALA A 320 -17.31 -5.52 -5.17
N ILE A 321 -18.31 -5.48 -6.04
CA ILE A 321 -19.43 -6.45 -6.05
C ILE A 321 -18.89 -7.85 -6.31
N ALA A 322 -18.02 -8.04 -7.30
CA ALA A 322 -17.41 -9.33 -7.61
C ALA A 322 -16.61 -9.88 -6.42
N ALA A 323 -15.84 -9.04 -5.74
CA ALA A 323 -15.10 -9.43 -4.53
C ALA A 323 -16.03 -9.85 -3.39
N ILE A 324 -17.12 -9.12 -3.15
CA ILE A 324 -18.12 -9.47 -2.13
C ILE A 324 -18.81 -10.80 -2.48
N LEU A 325 -19.21 -10.98 -3.73
CA LEU A 325 -19.85 -12.22 -4.18
C LEU A 325 -18.89 -13.42 -4.06
N ALA A 326 -17.62 -13.23 -4.45
CA ALA A 326 -16.58 -14.25 -4.28
C ALA A 326 -16.38 -14.61 -2.80
N ALA A 327 -16.32 -13.62 -1.91
CA ALA A 327 -16.19 -13.84 -0.47
C ALA A 327 -17.40 -14.61 0.12
N ILE A 328 -18.61 -14.28 -0.34
CA ILE A 328 -19.83 -15.01 0.07
C ILE A 328 -19.83 -16.44 -0.48
N TRP A 329 -19.41 -16.62 -1.72
CA TRP A 329 -19.35 -17.95 -2.36
C TRP A 329 -18.32 -18.85 -1.66
N LEU A 330 -17.10 -18.35 -1.43
CA LEU A 330 -16.05 -19.09 -0.71
C LEU A 330 -16.50 -19.53 0.68
N ARG A 331 -17.21 -18.67 1.41
CA ARG A 331 -17.77 -19.03 2.71
C ARG A 331 -18.84 -20.12 2.68
N ARG A 332 -19.58 -20.22 1.58
CA ARG A 332 -20.60 -21.26 1.42
C ARG A 332 -20.00 -22.59 1.02
N THR A 333 -18.91 -22.57 0.24
CA THR A 333 -18.30 -23.79 -0.32
C THR A 333 -17.26 -24.42 0.60
N ASP A 334 -16.59 -23.62 1.46
CA ASP A 334 -15.59 -24.13 2.40
C ASP A 334 -16.15 -24.17 3.85
N PRO A 335 -16.47 -25.38 4.38
CA PRO A 335 -16.93 -25.55 5.76
C PRO A 335 -15.87 -25.16 6.82
N GLY A 336 -14.58 -25.12 6.45
CA GLY A 336 -13.46 -24.73 7.32
C GLY A 336 -13.38 -23.22 7.59
N VAL A 337 -14.00 -22.39 6.75
CA VAL A 337 -14.03 -20.92 6.87
C VAL A 337 -15.11 -20.42 7.86
N ARG A 338 -15.81 -21.31 8.57
CA ARG A 338 -16.85 -20.91 9.53
C ARG A 338 -16.22 -20.22 10.76
N SER A 339 -16.85 -19.12 11.20
CA SER A 339 -16.38 -18.39 12.39
C SER A 339 -16.36 -19.25 13.64
N PRO A 340 -15.48 -19.00 14.63
CA PRO A 340 -15.42 -19.73 15.89
C PRO A 340 -16.78 -19.79 16.62
N ALA A 341 -17.61 -18.74 16.50
CA ALA A 341 -18.95 -18.70 17.04
C ALA A 341 -19.89 -19.75 16.39
N GLN A 342 -19.78 -19.97 15.09
CA GLN A 342 -20.57 -20.98 14.38
C GLN A 342 -20.07 -22.42 14.65
N GLN A 343 -18.77 -22.57 14.92
CA GLN A 343 -18.22 -23.87 15.37
C GLN A 343 -18.66 -24.21 16.79
N ALA A 344 -18.69 -23.22 17.68
CA ALA A 344 -19.18 -23.39 19.06
C ALA A 344 -20.67 -23.76 19.13
N VAL A 345 -21.52 -23.11 18.33
CA VAL A 345 -22.96 -23.44 18.25
C VAL A 345 -23.19 -24.87 17.75
N ARG A 346 -22.38 -25.34 16.80
CA ARG A 346 -22.51 -26.72 16.27
C ARG A 346 -21.93 -27.78 17.21
N ALA A 347 -20.90 -27.42 17.99
CA ALA A 347 -20.38 -28.31 19.04
C ALA A 347 -21.37 -28.46 20.20
N ALA A 348 -22.16 -27.43 20.51
CA ALA A 348 -23.20 -27.44 21.51
C ALA A 348 -24.53 -28.15 21.07
N SER A 349 -24.68 -28.35 19.75
CA SER A 349 -25.85 -29.00 19.13
C SER A 349 -25.62 -30.49 18.81
N ARG A 350 -24.44 -31.05 19.13
CA ARG A 350 -24.10 -32.47 19.08
C ARG A 350 -23.90 -33.01 20.47
#